data_40e857069eeb83a7a5ee26ca106892a9
#
_entry.id   40e857069eeb83a7a5ee26ca106892a9
#
_cell.length_a   1.000
_cell.length_b   1.000
_cell.length_c   1.000
_cell.angle_alpha   90.00
_cell.angle_beta   90.00
_cell.angle_gamma   90.00
#
_symmetry.space_group_name_H-M   'P 1'
#
loop_
_entity.id
_entity.type
_entity.pdbx_description
1 polymer ?
#
loop_
_entity_poly.entity_id
_entity_poly.type
_entity_poly.pdbx_seq_one_letter_code
_entity_poly.pdbx_strand_id
1 'polypeptide(L)'
;LLDVSDISETITSIREDVFKATIDSYIPPESLEEMWDTEGLEQRLKNDFDLDMPIKAWLDKEPELHEETLRERIFQQALEVYHRKEEVVGAEVMRNFEKGVMLQTLDSLWKEHLAAMDYLRQGIHLRGYAQKDPKQEYKRESFSMFAAMLESLKYEVISTLSKVQVRMPEEIEALEQQRREEAERLAQQQQFSHQEEDSLNTGSPAQADRKIGRNDPCPCGSGKKYKQCHGRLQK
;
A
#
# COMPACT_ATOMS: atom_id res chain seq x y z
N LEU A 1 6.07 14.71 -19.81
CA LEU A 1 6.61 13.56 -19.07
C LEU A 1 7.11 12.43 -19.98
N LEU A 2 6.40 12.08 -21.05
CA LEU A 2 6.81 10.97 -21.94
C LEU A 2 8.07 11.30 -22.74
N ASP A 3 8.23 12.56 -23.17
CA ASP A 3 9.34 13.01 -24.01
C ASP A 3 10.53 13.59 -23.22
N VAL A 4 10.37 13.82 -21.93
CA VAL A 4 11.44 14.37 -21.06
C VAL A 4 12.24 13.21 -20.48
N SER A 5 13.54 13.22 -20.72
CA SER A 5 14.48 12.21 -20.23
C SER A 5 14.80 12.38 -18.74
N ASP A 6 14.80 13.60 -18.25
CA ASP A 6 15.14 13.95 -16.88
C ASP A 6 13.99 14.74 -16.22
N ILE A 7 13.47 14.24 -15.12
CA ILE A 7 12.42 14.84 -14.30
C ILE A 7 12.90 15.21 -12.89
N SER A 8 14.21 15.16 -12.65
CA SER A 8 14.80 15.38 -11.33
C SER A 8 14.44 16.75 -10.74
N GLU A 9 14.48 17.81 -11.55
CA GLU A 9 14.07 19.14 -11.12
C GLU A 9 12.59 19.18 -10.70
N THR A 10 11.73 18.51 -11.47
CA THR A 10 10.30 18.42 -11.16
C THR A 10 10.07 17.66 -9.86
N ILE A 11 10.74 16.54 -9.66
CA ILE A 11 10.65 15.75 -8.42
C ILE A 11 11.18 16.53 -7.23
N THR A 12 12.27 17.28 -7.41
CA THR A 12 12.84 18.13 -6.35
C THR A 12 11.86 19.21 -5.93
N SER A 13 11.28 19.94 -6.90
CA SER A 13 10.29 20.97 -6.61
C SER A 13 9.03 20.39 -5.93
N ILE A 14 8.52 19.26 -6.41
CA ILE A 14 7.36 18.59 -5.79
C ILE A 14 7.70 18.16 -4.35
N ARG A 15 8.90 17.64 -4.12
CA ARG A 15 9.36 17.25 -2.78
C ARG A 15 9.38 18.44 -1.83
N GLU A 16 9.92 19.55 -2.28
CA GLU A 16 9.96 20.80 -1.52
C GLU A 16 8.54 21.26 -1.12
N ASP A 17 7.61 21.29 -2.07
CA ASP A 17 6.21 21.62 -1.84
C ASP A 17 5.57 20.69 -0.81
N VAL A 18 5.76 19.38 -0.95
CA VAL A 18 5.16 18.36 -0.07
C VAL A 18 5.71 18.45 1.35
N PHE A 19 7.04 18.56 1.51
CA PHE A 19 7.63 18.68 2.84
C PHE A 19 7.24 19.99 3.50
N LYS A 20 7.21 21.10 2.76
CA LYS A 20 6.75 22.38 3.26
C LYS A 20 5.31 22.30 3.76
N ALA A 21 4.38 21.79 2.97
CA ALA A 21 2.98 21.63 3.34
C ALA A 21 2.80 20.68 4.54
N THR A 22 3.62 19.61 4.61
CA THR A 22 3.60 18.69 5.74
C THR A 22 4.07 19.36 7.01
N ILE A 23 5.18 20.08 6.99
CA ILE A 23 5.70 20.80 8.16
C ILE A 23 4.72 21.90 8.59
N ASP A 24 4.15 22.66 7.64
CA ASP A 24 3.18 23.74 7.91
C ASP A 24 1.94 23.26 8.69
N SER A 25 1.53 22.01 8.50
CA SER A 25 0.38 21.45 9.20
C SER A 25 0.64 21.13 10.66
N TYR A 26 1.90 20.98 11.09
CA TYR A 26 2.29 20.70 12.48
C TYR A 26 3.04 21.87 13.14
N ILE A 27 3.74 22.63 12.33
CA ILE A 27 4.49 23.82 12.73
C ILE A 27 3.99 24.95 11.83
N PRO A 28 2.90 25.65 12.20
CA PRO A 28 2.38 26.75 11.39
C PRO A 28 3.42 27.86 11.24
N PRO A 29 3.54 28.48 10.04
CA PRO A 29 4.47 29.58 9.83
C PRO A 29 4.26 30.73 10.83
N GLU A 30 5.36 31.33 11.27
CA GLU A 30 5.37 32.46 12.22
C GLU A 30 4.69 32.14 13.57
N SER A 31 4.57 30.85 13.94
CA SER A 31 3.98 30.43 15.21
C SER A 31 5.03 30.32 16.32
N LEU A 32 4.56 30.40 17.57
CA LEU A 32 5.40 30.17 18.73
C LEU A 32 5.69 28.67 18.89
N GLU A 33 6.86 28.34 19.41
CA GLU A 33 7.30 26.95 19.66
C GLU A 33 6.29 26.16 20.52
N GLU A 34 5.61 26.81 21.45
CA GLU A 34 4.56 26.20 22.29
C GLU A 34 3.36 25.67 21.49
N MET A 35 3.18 26.12 20.25
CA MET A 35 2.11 25.70 19.35
C MET A 35 2.52 24.56 18.42
N TRP A 36 3.79 24.14 18.46
CA TRP A 36 4.33 23.14 17.53
C TRP A 36 3.99 21.73 18.02
N ASP A 37 3.40 20.95 17.13
CA ASP A 37 3.18 19.50 17.33
C ASP A 37 4.37 18.71 16.76
N THR A 38 5.47 18.74 17.48
CA THR A 38 6.71 18.07 17.05
C THR A 38 6.58 16.54 17.07
N GLU A 39 5.85 15.97 18.04
CA GLU A 39 5.63 14.51 18.11
C GLU A 39 4.74 14.02 16.97
N GLY A 40 3.70 14.77 16.64
CA GLY A 40 2.85 14.49 15.49
C GLY A 40 3.63 14.56 14.17
N LEU A 41 4.53 15.56 14.04
CA LEU A 41 5.39 15.68 12.86
C LEU A 41 6.37 14.50 12.73
N GLU A 42 7.05 14.11 13.82
CA GLU A 42 7.95 12.94 13.83
C GLU A 42 7.21 11.67 13.37
N GLN A 43 6.01 11.42 13.90
CA GLN A 43 5.20 10.28 13.51
C GLN A 43 4.77 10.36 12.04
N ARG A 44 4.41 11.54 11.57
CA ARG A 44 4.02 11.77 10.17
C ARG A 44 5.17 11.51 9.22
N LEU A 45 6.36 12.04 9.50
CA LEU A 45 7.56 11.84 8.71
C LEU A 45 7.95 10.35 8.65
N LYS A 46 7.84 9.66 9.77
CA LYS A 46 8.11 8.22 9.82
C LYS A 46 7.09 7.40 9.04
N ASN A 47 5.80 7.66 9.24
CA ASN A 47 4.74 6.86 8.62
C ASN A 47 4.61 7.09 7.11
N ASP A 48 4.77 8.34 6.67
CA ASP A 48 4.50 8.70 5.29
C ASP A 48 5.73 8.76 4.39
N PHE A 49 6.90 8.98 4.97
CA PHE A 49 8.15 9.13 4.21
C PHE A 49 9.27 8.17 4.65
N ASP A 50 9.00 7.31 5.65
CA ASP A 50 10.02 6.39 6.23
C ASP A 50 11.27 7.14 6.75
N LEU A 51 11.05 8.35 7.32
CA LEU A 51 12.09 9.20 7.85
C LEU A 51 11.99 9.26 9.37
N ASP A 52 12.98 8.71 10.05
CA ASP A 52 13.11 8.73 11.51
C ASP A 52 13.95 9.94 11.93
N MET A 53 13.29 11.03 12.34
CA MET A 53 13.92 12.29 12.69
C MET A 53 13.54 12.69 14.12
N PRO A 54 14.50 12.75 15.06
CA PRO A 54 14.22 13.09 16.46
C PRO A 54 14.14 14.63 16.66
N ILE A 55 13.10 15.25 16.13
CA ILE A 55 12.92 16.71 16.10
C ILE A 55 12.90 17.30 17.51
N LYS A 56 12.15 16.65 18.41
CA LYS A 56 12.07 17.06 19.82
C LYS A 56 13.44 17.05 20.49
N ALA A 57 14.24 16.01 20.24
CA ALA A 57 15.59 15.95 20.80
C ALA A 57 16.54 17.00 20.21
N TRP A 58 16.29 17.49 18.99
CA TRP A 58 17.06 18.59 18.42
C TRP A 58 16.73 19.91 19.11
N LEU A 59 15.46 20.19 19.33
CA LEU A 59 15.00 21.41 20.04
C LEU A 59 15.51 21.42 21.47
N ASP A 60 15.48 20.28 22.18
CA ASP A 60 16.00 20.16 23.55
C ASP A 60 17.51 20.43 23.64
N LYS A 61 18.27 20.08 22.61
CA LYS A 61 19.74 20.27 22.57
C LYS A 61 20.18 21.63 22.07
N GLU A 62 19.40 22.24 21.18
CA GLU A 62 19.73 23.46 20.45
C GLU A 62 18.58 24.47 20.65
N PRO A 63 18.52 25.18 21.80
CA PRO A 63 17.43 26.14 22.08
C PRO A 63 17.39 27.34 21.11
N GLU A 64 18.46 27.55 20.32
CA GLU A 64 18.53 28.58 19.26
C GLU A 64 18.03 28.08 17.90
N LEU A 65 17.50 26.87 17.83
CA LEU A 65 17.00 26.30 16.58
C LEU A 65 15.64 26.93 16.24
N HIS A 66 15.66 27.95 15.39
CA HIS A 66 14.45 28.65 14.94
C HIS A 66 13.68 27.85 13.88
N GLU A 67 12.43 28.22 13.67
CA GLU A 67 11.53 27.60 12.71
C GLU A 67 12.16 27.36 11.32
N GLU A 68 12.74 28.40 10.75
CA GLU A 68 13.34 28.33 9.39
C GLU A 68 14.51 27.33 9.32
N THR A 69 15.39 27.35 10.32
CA THR A 69 16.53 26.44 10.38
C THR A 69 16.10 25.01 10.66
N LEU A 70 15.05 24.81 11.43
CA LEU A 70 14.45 23.49 11.66
C LEU A 70 13.86 22.92 10.35
N ARG A 71 13.10 23.72 9.61
CA ARG A 71 12.52 23.34 8.31
C ARG A 71 13.60 22.93 7.32
N GLU A 72 14.63 23.77 7.19
CA GLU A 72 15.77 23.49 6.32
C GLU A 72 16.48 22.19 6.73
N ARG A 73 16.71 21.98 8.01
CA ARG A 73 17.34 20.76 8.53
C ARG A 73 16.52 19.51 8.21
N ILE A 74 15.19 19.54 8.39
CA ILE A 74 14.30 18.42 8.03
C ILE A 74 14.41 18.13 6.54
N PHE A 75 14.36 19.17 5.71
CA PHE A 75 14.42 19.03 4.26
C PHE A 75 15.77 18.48 3.78
N GLN A 76 16.87 18.99 4.31
CA GLN A 76 18.22 18.52 3.97
C GLN A 76 18.43 17.05 4.38
N GLN A 77 17.95 16.63 5.54
CA GLN A 77 18.01 15.21 5.91
C GLN A 77 17.18 14.32 5.00
N ALA A 78 16.01 14.79 4.59
CA ALA A 78 15.19 14.05 3.62
C ALA A 78 15.90 13.91 2.26
N LEU A 79 16.58 14.96 1.81
CA LEU A 79 17.38 14.93 0.59
C LEU A 79 18.59 13.98 0.72
N GLU A 80 19.31 14.02 1.83
CA GLU A 80 20.43 13.11 2.06
C GLU A 80 20.02 11.64 2.02
N VAL A 81 18.89 11.28 2.65
CA VAL A 81 18.37 9.91 2.60
C VAL A 81 18.03 9.52 1.17
N TYR A 82 17.47 10.43 0.39
CA TYR A 82 17.12 10.18 -1.00
C TYR A 82 18.37 10.03 -1.89
N HIS A 83 19.38 10.89 -1.73
CA HIS A 83 20.63 10.78 -2.47
C HIS A 83 21.38 9.50 -2.19
N ARG A 84 21.38 9.00 -0.95
CA ARG A 84 21.95 7.70 -0.64
C ARG A 84 21.27 6.56 -1.41
N LYS A 85 19.94 6.63 -1.57
CA LYS A 85 19.21 5.66 -2.39
C LYS A 85 19.62 5.74 -3.86
N GLU A 86 19.76 6.95 -4.38
CA GLU A 86 20.20 7.20 -5.75
C GLU A 86 21.62 6.69 -6.00
N GLU A 87 22.56 6.91 -5.07
CA GLU A 87 23.94 6.41 -5.14
C GLU A 87 23.99 4.87 -5.24
N VAL A 88 23.08 4.17 -4.56
CA VAL A 88 23.02 2.70 -4.56
C VAL A 88 22.53 2.15 -5.90
N VAL A 89 21.49 2.74 -6.49
CA VAL A 89 20.88 2.20 -7.74
C VAL A 89 21.44 2.85 -9.00
N GLY A 90 22.04 4.01 -8.87
CA GLY A 90 22.47 4.84 -9.99
C GLY A 90 21.38 5.78 -10.48
N ALA A 91 21.82 6.95 -10.97
CA ALA A 91 20.93 8.06 -11.36
C ALA A 91 19.93 7.66 -12.48
N GLU A 92 20.38 6.91 -13.48
CA GLU A 92 19.53 6.50 -14.60
C GLU A 92 18.35 5.61 -14.16
N VAL A 93 18.63 4.64 -13.30
CA VAL A 93 17.60 3.74 -12.76
C VAL A 93 16.62 4.53 -11.91
N MET A 94 17.14 5.45 -11.07
CA MET A 94 16.30 6.31 -10.24
C MET A 94 15.39 7.20 -11.08
N ARG A 95 15.90 7.85 -12.16
CA ARG A 95 15.05 8.67 -13.08
C ARG A 95 13.95 7.87 -13.73
N ASN A 96 14.26 6.65 -14.20
CA ASN A 96 13.26 5.76 -14.79
C ASN A 96 12.19 5.35 -13.77
N PHE A 97 12.59 5.08 -12.53
CA PHE A 97 11.69 4.72 -11.44
C PHE A 97 10.77 5.89 -11.06
N GLU A 98 11.33 7.11 -10.85
CA GLU A 98 10.56 8.32 -10.58
C GLU A 98 9.49 8.57 -11.65
N LYS A 99 9.88 8.45 -12.92
CA LYS A 99 8.97 8.60 -14.05
C LYS A 99 7.86 7.56 -14.03
N GLY A 100 8.19 6.31 -13.75
CA GLY A 100 7.23 5.21 -13.62
C GLY A 100 6.21 5.46 -12.51
N VAL A 101 6.68 5.83 -11.31
CA VAL A 101 5.82 6.15 -10.17
C VAL A 101 4.90 7.31 -10.48
N MET A 102 5.44 8.41 -11.03
CA MET A 102 4.63 9.58 -11.38
C MET A 102 3.54 9.26 -12.39
N LEU A 103 3.86 8.51 -13.46
CA LEU A 103 2.88 8.14 -14.48
C LEU A 103 1.81 7.21 -13.93
N GLN A 104 2.18 6.23 -13.12
CA GLN A 104 1.23 5.29 -12.51
C GLN A 104 0.28 6.00 -11.55
N THR A 105 0.81 6.86 -10.68
CA THR A 105 0.00 7.62 -9.73
C THR A 105 -0.94 8.58 -10.46
N LEU A 106 -0.43 9.29 -11.47
CA LEU A 106 -1.25 10.18 -12.29
C LEU A 106 -2.39 9.44 -12.97
N ASP A 107 -2.13 8.28 -13.57
CA ASP A 107 -3.18 7.47 -14.26
C ASP A 107 -4.28 7.03 -13.29
N SER A 108 -3.92 6.61 -12.08
CA SER A 108 -4.86 6.22 -11.04
C SER A 108 -5.74 7.39 -10.59
N LEU A 109 -5.12 8.48 -10.16
CA LEU A 109 -5.83 9.67 -9.67
C LEU A 109 -6.65 10.35 -10.76
N TRP A 110 -6.16 10.31 -12.02
CA TRP A 110 -6.90 10.86 -13.15
C TRP A 110 -8.19 10.10 -13.42
N LYS A 111 -8.17 8.77 -13.34
CA LYS A 111 -9.38 7.94 -13.49
C LYS A 111 -10.40 8.23 -12.39
N GLU A 112 -9.94 8.36 -11.15
CA GLU A 112 -10.80 8.73 -10.02
C GLU A 112 -11.38 10.14 -10.20
N HIS A 113 -10.56 11.09 -10.63
CA HIS A 113 -10.99 12.46 -10.91
C HIS A 113 -12.07 12.50 -12.00
N LEU A 114 -11.91 11.77 -13.10
CA LEU A 114 -12.93 11.70 -14.15
C LEU A 114 -14.25 11.12 -13.62
N ALA A 115 -14.22 10.08 -12.81
CA ALA A 115 -15.40 9.53 -12.17
C ALA A 115 -16.08 10.55 -11.25
N ALA A 116 -15.31 11.25 -10.43
CA ALA A 116 -15.81 12.30 -9.53
C ALA A 116 -16.40 13.48 -10.31
N MET A 117 -15.79 13.87 -11.43
CA MET A 117 -16.33 14.90 -12.33
C MET A 117 -17.66 14.50 -12.96
N ASP A 118 -17.85 13.22 -13.30
CA ASP A 118 -19.15 12.73 -13.80
C ASP A 118 -20.22 12.80 -12.71
N TYR A 119 -19.92 12.47 -11.46
CA TYR A 119 -20.84 12.66 -10.33
C TYR A 119 -21.20 14.13 -10.13
N LEU A 120 -20.22 15.03 -10.17
CA LEU A 120 -20.46 16.46 -10.09
C LEU A 120 -21.39 16.93 -11.19
N ARG A 121 -21.16 16.52 -12.43
CA ARG A 121 -21.98 16.87 -13.59
C ARG A 121 -23.43 16.41 -13.44
N GLN A 122 -23.65 15.22 -12.92
CA GLN A 122 -25.00 14.67 -12.71
C GLN A 122 -25.77 15.41 -11.62
N GLY A 123 -25.07 15.84 -10.54
CA GLY A 123 -25.69 16.47 -9.38
C GLY A 123 -25.76 17.99 -9.40
N ILE A 124 -25.03 18.66 -10.31
CA ILE A 124 -24.81 20.11 -10.22
C ILE A 124 -26.10 20.94 -10.38
N HIS A 125 -27.05 20.47 -11.16
CA HIS A 125 -28.33 21.18 -11.38
C HIS A 125 -29.17 21.27 -10.10
N LEU A 126 -28.99 20.38 -9.13
CA LEU A 126 -29.65 20.44 -7.82
C LEU A 126 -29.22 21.68 -7.01
N ARG A 127 -28.08 22.28 -7.32
CA ARG A 127 -27.63 23.55 -6.70
C ARG A 127 -28.57 24.72 -7.04
N GLY A 128 -29.33 24.64 -8.15
CA GLY A 128 -30.35 25.63 -8.51
C GLY A 128 -31.45 25.74 -7.46
N TYR A 129 -31.81 24.69 -6.76
CA TYR A 129 -32.78 24.76 -5.64
C TYR A 129 -32.30 25.61 -4.48
N ALA A 130 -30.98 25.76 -4.29
CA ALA A 130 -30.36 26.62 -3.30
C ALA A 130 -30.11 28.06 -3.84
N GLN A 131 -30.74 28.47 -4.91
CA GLN A 131 -30.58 29.78 -5.58
C GLN A 131 -29.14 30.08 -6.03
N LYS A 132 -28.32 29.04 -6.29
CA LYS A 132 -26.98 29.16 -6.83
C LYS A 132 -26.99 28.91 -8.34
N ASP A 133 -26.11 29.62 -9.07
CA ASP A 133 -25.91 29.36 -10.49
C ASP A 133 -25.14 28.02 -10.69
N PRO A 134 -25.77 26.99 -11.26
CA PRO A 134 -25.16 25.69 -11.45
C PRO A 134 -23.86 25.73 -12.27
N LYS A 135 -23.74 26.66 -13.23
CA LYS A 135 -22.52 26.78 -14.06
C LYS A 135 -21.34 27.35 -13.28
N GLN A 136 -21.61 28.32 -12.42
CA GLN A 136 -20.56 28.89 -11.57
C GLN A 136 -20.11 27.89 -10.49
N GLU A 137 -21.08 27.19 -9.87
CA GLU A 137 -20.79 26.15 -8.89
C GLU A 137 -19.98 25.00 -9.54
N TYR A 138 -20.35 24.56 -10.75
CA TYR A 138 -19.60 23.54 -11.48
C TYR A 138 -18.15 23.97 -11.72
N LYS A 139 -17.92 25.19 -12.19
CA LYS A 139 -16.56 25.71 -12.43
C LYS A 139 -15.73 25.74 -11.13
N ARG A 140 -16.35 26.20 -10.04
CA ARG A 140 -15.69 26.31 -8.75
C ARG A 140 -15.34 24.94 -8.18
N GLU A 141 -16.32 24.04 -8.14
CA GLU A 141 -16.14 22.71 -7.59
C GLU A 141 -15.17 21.87 -8.45
N SER A 142 -15.28 21.93 -9.78
CA SER A 142 -14.35 21.23 -10.68
C SER A 142 -12.91 21.71 -10.54
N PHE A 143 -12.70 23.01 -10.39
CA PHE A 143 -11.37 23.56 -10.16
C PHE A 143 -10.79 23.09 -8.80
N SER A 144 -11.62 23.13 -7.76
CA SER A 144 -11.22 22.65 -6.43
C SER A 144 -10.85 21.17 -6.44
N MET A 145 -11.65 20.34 -7.13
CA MET A 145 -11.38 18.90 -7.26
C MET A 145 -10.09 18.63 -8.04
N PHE A 146 -9.85 19.39 -9.12
CA PHE A 146 -8.62 19.27 -9.89
C PHE A 146 -7.40 19.69 -9.09
N ALA A 147 -7.47 20.80 -8.36
CA ALA A 147 -6.40 21.24 -7.48
C ALA A 147 -6.09 20.21 -6.39
N ALA A 148 -7.13 19.65 -5.75
CA ALA A 148 -6.97 18.59 -4.75
C ALA A 148 -6.32 17.32 -5.35
N MET A 149 -6.69 16.92 -6.57
CA MET A 149 -6.06 15.80 -7.27
C MET A 149 -4.56 16.05 -7.49
N LEU A 150 -4.18 17.27 -7.90
CA LEU A 150 -2.77 17.61 -8.10
C LEU A 150 -1.96 17.57 -6.79
N GLU A 151 -2.53 18.04 -5.69
CA GLU A 151 -1.88 17.96 -4.38
C GLU A 151 -1.76 16.50 -3.91
N SER A 152 -2.79 15.68 -4.12
CA SER A 152 -2.73 14.24 -3.85
C SER A 152 -1.65 13.56 -4.69
N LEU A 153 -1.54 13.92 -5.99
CA LEU A 153 -0.49 13.40 -6.88
C LEU A 153 0.91 13.69 -6.34
N LYS A 154 1.17 14.95 -5.99
CA LYS A 154 2.46 15.35 -5.42
C LYS A 154 2.80 14.53 -4.16
N TYR A 155 1.84 14.45 -3.25
CA TYR A 155 1.99 13.76 -1.99
C TYR A 155 2.25 12.26 -2.17
N GLU A 156 1.44 11.57 -2.97
CA GLU A 156 1.55 10.12 -3.19
C GLU A 156 2.86 9.76 -3.90
N VAL A 157 3.28 10.56 -4.88
CA VAL A 157 4.56 10.36 -5.57
C VAL A 157 5.71 10.44 -4.57
N ILE A 158 5.79 11.51 -3.77
CA ILE A 158 6.90 11.69 -2.83
C ILE A 158 6.85 10.66 -1.70
N SER A 159 5.67 10.32 -1.18
CA SER A 159 5.50 9.26 -0.19
C SER A 159 6.00 7.91 -0.72
N THR A 160 5.61 7.55 -1.94
CA THR A 160 6.05 6.29 -2.57
C THR A 160 7.56 6.26 -2.78
N LEU A 161 8.14 7.32 -3.36
CA LEU A 161 9.57 7.42 -3.59
C LEU A 161 10.39 7.38 -2.28
N SER A 162 9.85 7.97 -1.22
CA SER A 162 10.49 7.98 0.09
C SER A 162 10.46 6.62 0.78
N LYS A 163 9.38 5.86 0.64
CA LYS A 163 9.22 4.53 1.28
C LYS A 163 9.95 3.39 0.58
N VAL A 164 10.29 3.58 -0.69
CA VAL A 164 11.00 2.52 -1.42
C VAL A 164 12.35 2.24 -0.78
N GLN A 165 12.54 0.99 -0.39
CA GLN A 165 13.81 0.48 0.12
C GLN A 165 14.63 -0.06 -1.04
N VAL A 166 15.77 0.54 -1.25
CA VAL A 166 16.75 0.09 -2.22
C VAL A 166 17.64 -0.94 -1.56
N ARG A 167 17.76 -2.12 -2.16
CA ARG A 167 18.65 -3.19 -1.70
C ARG A 167 19.69 -3.49 -2.75
N MET A 168 20.89 -3.74 -2.31
CA MET A 168 21.97 -4.21 -3.20
C MET A 168 21.62 -5.60 -3.77
N PRO A 169 22.03 -5.91 -5.00
CA PRO A 169 21.82 -7.23 -5.60
C PRO A 169 22.26 -8.39 -4.71
N GLU A 170 23.38 -8.22 -4.03
CA GLU A 170 23.93 -9.20 -3.08
C GLU A 170 23.00 -9.46 -1.89
N GLU A 171 22.35 -8.41 -1.38
CA GLU A 171 21.36 -8.54 -0.29
C GLU A 171 20.08 -9.23 -0.77
N ILE A 172 19.71 -9.01 -2.03
CA ILE A 172 18.54 -9.66 -2.64
C ILE A 172 18.81 -11.15 -2.78
N GLU A 173 20.00 -11.54 -3.28
CA GLU A 173 20.40 -12.95 -3.40
C GLU A 173 20.46 -13.65 -2.03
N ALA A 174 21.02 -12.99 -1.03
CA ALA A 174 21.07 -13.53 0.33
C ALA A 174 19.66 -13.71 0.92
N LEU A 175 18.77 -12.77 0.70
CA LEU A 175 17.37 -12.85 1.18
C LEU A 175 16.59 -13.94 0.45
N GLU A 176 16.81 -14.10 -0.86
CA GLU A 176 16.18 -15.18 -1.63
C GLU A 176 16.69 -16.55 -1.20
N GLN A 177 17.97 -16.68 -0.90
CA GLN A 177 18.53 -17.92 -0.34
C GLN A 177 17.90 -18.25 1.01
N GLN A 178 17.82 -17.28 1.92
CA GLN A 178 17.17 -17.48 3.21
C GLN A 178 15.70 -17.90 3.07
N ARG A 179 14.95 -17.28 2.17
CA ARG A 179 13.55 -17.66 1.90
C ARG A 179 13.43 -19.06 1.31
N ARG A 180 14.34 -19.48 0.44
CA ARG A 180 14.39 -20.85 -0.09
C ARG A 180 14.67 -21.86 1.02
N GLU A 181 15.68 -21.62 1.85
CA GLU A 181 16.01 -22.48 2.98
C GLU A 181 14.85 -22.58 3.99
N GLU A 182 14.19 -21.46 4.29
CA GLU A 182 13.02 -21.46 5.17
C GLU A 182 11.84 -22.23 4.58
N ALA A 183 11.58 -22.07 3.28
CA ALA A 183 10.54 -22.81 2.56
C ALA A 183 10.83 -24.31 2.52
N GLU A 184 12.11 -24.71 2.32
CA GLU A 184 12.53 -26.11 2.37
C GLU A 184 12.38 -26.70 3.79
N ARG A 185 12.75 -25.95 4.82
CA ARG A 185 12.55 -26.38 6.23
C ARG A 185 11.08 -26.58 6.55
N LEU A 186 10.20 -25.65 6.12
CA LEU A 186 8.76 -25.79 6.31
C LEU A 186 8.19 -26.97 5.54
N ALA A 187 8.63 -27.20 4.29
CA ALA A 187 8.23 -28.36 3.50
C ALA A 187 8.68 -29.66 4.14
N GLN A 188 9.89 -29.73 4.68
CA GLN A 188 10.37 -30.93 5.43
C GLN A 188 9.55 -31.15 6.69
N GLN A 189 9.23 -30.12 7.46
CA GLN A 189 8.38 -30.24 8.63
C GLN A 189 6.98 -30.78 8.31
N GLN A 190 6.38 -30.31 7.20
CA GLN A 190 5.08 -30.80 6.75
C GLN A 190 5.15 -32.27 6.29
N GLN A 191 6.22 -32.69 5.65
CA GLN A 191 6.43 -34.10 5.28
C GLN A 191 6.58 -35.03 6.51
N PHE A 192 7.28 -34.54 7.56
CA PHE A 192 7.40 -35.30 8.81
C PHE A 192 6.06 -35.43 9.54
N SER A 193 5.21 -34.38 9.57
CA SER A 193 3.89 -34.44 10.20
C SER A 193 2.94 -35.40 9.48
N HIS A 194 2.98 -35.47 8.14
CA HIS A 194 2.19 -36.46 7.38
C HIS A 194 2.69 -37.90 7.56
N GLN A 195 3.99 -38.11 7.74
CA GLN A 195 4.51 -39.45 8.03
C GLN A 195 4.15 -39.95 9.42
N GLU A 196 4.02 -39.08 10.41
CA GLU A 196 3.53 -39.45 11.74
C GLU A 196 2.04 -39.76 11.74
N GLU A 197 1.21 -39.05 10.99
CA GLU A 197 -0.20 -39.35 10.83
C GLU A 197 -0.44 -40.69 10.10
N ASP A 198 0.33 -41.01 9.08
CA ASP A 198 0.27 -42.29 8.36
C ASP A 198 0.78 -43.46 9.23
N SER A 199 1.74 -43.25 10.11
CA SER A 199 2.26 -44.30 11.01
C SER A 199 1.33 -44.59 12.18
N LEU A 200 0.46 -43.66 12.57
CA LEU A 200 -0.57 -43.88 13.61
C LEU A 200 -1.83 -44.55 13.04
N ASN A 201 -2.00 -44.62 11.74
CA ASN A 201 -3.16 -45.20 11.08
C ASN A 201 -2.94 -46.66 10.62
N THR A 202 -1.85 -47.33 11.02
CA THR A 202 -1.63 -48.77 10.81
C THR A 202 -2.35 -49.63 11.89
N GLY A 203 -3.53 -49.20 12.31
CA GLY A 203 -4.45 -49.98 13.13
C GLY A 203 -5.60 -50.50 12.28
N SER A 204 -5.57 -51.80 11.96
CA SER A 204 -6.66 -52.67 11.45
C SER A 204 -7.61 -52.07 10.39
N PRO A 205 -7.82 -52.70 9.24
CA PRO A 205 -8.80 -52.23 8.30
C PRO A 205 -10.20 -52.41 8.90
N ALA A 206 -10.70 -51.35 9.54
CA ALA A 206 -12.14 -51.24 9.75
C ALA A 206 -12.78 -51.30 8.37
N GLN A 207 -13.60 -52.32 8.14
CA GLN A 207 -14.42 -52.49 6.95
C GLN A 207 -15.17 -51.17 6.70
N ALA A 208 -14.64 -50.38 5.78
CA ALA A 208 -15.35 -49.21 5.27
C ALA A 208 -16.71 -49.71 4.76
N ASP A 209 -17.80 -49.24 5.37
CA ASP A 209 -19.18 -49.45 4.91
C ASP A 209 -19.24 -49.13 3.40
N ARG A 210 -19.17 -50.18 2.58
CA ARG A 210 -19.41 -50.07 1.15
C ARG A 210 -20.80 -49.48 0.99
N LYS A 211 -20.91 -48.27 0.54
CA LYS A 211 -22.20 -47.67 0.17
C LYS A 211 -22.82 -48.57 -0.89
N ILE A 212 -23.83 -49.34 -0.46
CA ILE A 212 -24.53 -50.30 -1.30
C ILE A 212 -25.28 -49.52 -2.37
N GLY A 213 -24.93 -49.74 -3.62
CA GLY A 213 -25.60 -49.12 -4.75
C GLY A 213 -27.02 -49.59 -4.90
N ARG A 214 -27.92 -48.77 -5.40
CA ARG A 214 -29.35 -49.01 -5.55
C ARG A 214 -29.66 -50.31 -6.35
N ASN A 215 -28.77 -50.74 -7.22
CA ASN A 215 -28.89 -51.92 -8.08
C ASN A 215 -28.08 -53.12 -7.58
N ASP A 216 -27.34 -53.04 -6.47
CA ASP A 216 -26.55 -54.12 -5.94
C ASP A 216 -27.42 -55.15 -5.23
N PRO A 217 -26.95 -56.42 -5.11
CA PRO A 217 -27.69 -57.41 -4.34
C PRO A 217 -27.84 -57.02 -2.89
N CYS A 218 -29.03 -57.21 -2.32
CA CYS A 218 -29.30 -56.80 -0.96
C CYS A 218 -28.50 -57.64 0.04
N PRO A 219 -27.81 -57.02 1.04
CA PRO A 219 -26.97 -57.74 1.99
C PRO A 219 -27.74 -58.68 2.92
N CYS A 220 -29.09 -58.63 2.92
CA CYS A 220 -29.93 -59.57 3.69
C CYS A 220 -30.00 -60.99 3.11
N GLY A 221 -29.33 -61.30 2.02
CA GLY A 221 -29.31 -62.63 1.42
C GLY A 221 -30.60 -63.04 0.63
N SER A 222 -31.53 -62.10 0.42
CA SER A 222 -32.81 -62.36 -0.27
C SER A 222 -32.70 -62.57 -1.79
N GLY A 223 -31.54 -62.41 -2.38
CA GLY A 223 -31.31 -62.50 -3.84
C GLY A 223 -31.90 -61.33 -4.65
N LYS A 224 -32.59 -60.41 -4.01
CA LYS A 224 -33.19 -59.24 -4.69
C LYS A 224 -32.25 -58.01 -4.65
N LYS A 225 -32.39 -57.12 -5.67
CA LYS A 225 -31.64 -55.87 -5.69
C LYS A 225 -32.05 -54.99 -4.50
N TYR A 226 -31.10 -54.20 -3.96
CA TYR A 226 -31.31 -53.36 -2.77
C TYR A 226 -32.57 -52.48 -2.88
N LYS A 227 -32.80 -51.85 -4.04
CA LYS A 227 -34.01 -51.02 -4.32
C LYS A 227 -35.33 -51.78 -4.25
N GLN A 228 -35.34 -53.11 -4.36
CA GLN A 228 -36.54 -53.95 -4.32
C GLN A 228 -36.72 -54.65 -2.97
N CYS A 229 -35.76 -54.47 -2.06
CA CYS A 229 -35.77 -55.06 -0.73
C CYS A 229 -35.69 -53.96 0.33
N HIS A 230 -34.57 -53.77 0.98
CA HIS A 230 -34.38 -52.80 2.06
C HIS A 230 -34.28 -51.32 1.60
N GLY A 231 -33.94 -51.08 0.33
CA GLY A 231 -33.91 -49.72 -0.27
C GLY A 231 -35.24 -49.29 -0.91
N ARG A 232 -36.37 -49.95 -0.62
CA ARG A 232 -37.70 -49.58 -1.10
C ARG A 232 -38.23 -48.43 -0.26
N LEU A 233 -38.38 -47.25 -0.89
CA LEU A 233 -39.07 -46.11 -0.27
C LEU A 233 -40.52 -46.52 0.03
N GLN A 234 -40.89 -46.55 1.29
CA GLN A 234 -42.32 -46.65 1.68
C GLN A 234 -43.00 -45.33 1.25
N LYS A 235 -44.11 -45.50 0.51
CA LYS A 235 -45.02 -44.39 0.18
C LYS A 235 -45.79 -43.94 1.39
#